data_e48ffad38c8c8e377642b985c6612707
#
_entry.id   e48ffad38c8c8e377642b985c6612707
#
_cell.length_a   1.000
_cell.length_b   1.000
_cell.length_c   1.000
_cell.angle_alpha   90.00
_cell.angle_beta   90.00
_cell.angle_gamma   90.00
#
_symmetry.space_group_name_H-M   'P 1'
#
loop_
_entity.id
_entity.type
_entity.pdbx_description
1 polymer ?
#
loop_
_entity_poly.entity_id
_entity_poly.type
_entity_poly.pdbx_seq_one_letter_code
_entity_poly.pdbx_strand_id
1 'polypeptide(L)'
;MTIVGMFIVVFIVLINHFFRNKEQLLKNEVELEEIKLSNQSHLNEAEYSIDIMKIEHDIKNHMISLKYLLENDSTNEAIDYIEKIEKIETTKINIQTSNNIVNAILNSKINSNKNIDFRVSTNIQGFTLNAHYLTILLGNIIDNAIEAVSKLPSKEKFIEIRLSENSQYCKITVINPFDGVIKITKGRIYSLKRKNSRGLGLLSVKNITDEMGGKFKYSYNDNMFEISLLLPK
;
A
#
# COMPACT_ATOMS: atom_id res chain seq x y z
N MET A 1 -46.46 -57.16 -17.77
CA MET A 1 -46.15 -55.73 -17.81
C MET A 1 -46.90 -55.15 -18.98
N THR A 2 -47.82 -54.20 -18.73
CA THR A 2 -48.65 -53.63 -19.82
C THR A 2 -47.80 -52.66 -20.66
N ILE A 3 -48.10 -52.55 -21.99
CA ILE A 3 -47.42 -51.64 -22.93
C ILE A 3 -47.31 -50.21 -22.37
N VAL A 4 -48.33 -49.75 -21.66
CA VAL A 4 -48.38 -48.45 -20.95
C VAL A 4 -47.27 -48.33 -19.88
N GLY A 5 -47.00 -49.37 -19.09
CA GLY A 5 -45.94 -49.37 -18.08
C GLY A 5 -44.53 -49.22 -18.70
N MET A 6 -44.32 -49.84 -19.87
CA MET A 6 -43.06 -49.74 -20.59
C MET A 6 -42.82 -48.31 -21.13
N PHE A 7 -43.86 -47.63 -21.63
CA PHE A 7 -43.79 -46.24 -22.06
C PHE A 7 -43.46 -45.27 -20.91
N ILE A 8 -44.06 -45.48 -19.73
CA ILE A 8 -43.77 -44.65 -18.55
C ILE A 8 -42.32 -44.80 -18.13
N VAL A 9 -41.77 -46.01 -18.08
CA VAL A 9 -40.38 -46.23 -17.72
C VAL A 9 -39.42 -45.56 -18.71
N VAL A 10 -39.64 -45.73 -20.01
CA VAL A 10 -38.83 -45.07 -21.05
C VAL A 10 -38.89 -43.54 -20.92
N PHE A 11 -40.08 -42.99 -20.68
CA PHE A 11 -40.26 -41.54 -20.50
C PHE A 11 -39.50 -41.00 -19.28
N ILE A 12 -39.55 -41.72 -18.14
CA ILE A 12 -38.79 -41.34 -16.94
C ILE A 12 -37.27 -41.37 -17.19
N VAL A 13 -36.79 -42.40 -17.94
CA VAL A 13 -35.36 -42.50 -18.26
C VAL A 13 -34.91 -41.33 -19.18
N LEU A 14 -35.75 -40.99 -20.18
CA LEU A 14 -35.45 -39.84 -21.06
C LEU A 14 -35.45 -38.50 -20.33
N ILE A 15 -36.39 -38.28 -19.42
CA ILE A 15 -36.44 -37.10 -18.59
C ILE A 15 -35.18 -37.00 -17.68
N ASN A 16 -34.84 -38.10 -17.01
CA ASN A 16 -33.65 -38.11 -16.16
C ASN A 16 -32.37 -37.88 -16.98
N HIS A 17 -32.26 -38.43 -18.18
CA HIS A 17 -31.14 -38.20 -19.07
C HIS A 17 -31.07 -36.73 -19.51
N PHE A 18 -32.21 -36.12 -19.85
CA PHE A 18 -32.30 -34.71 -20.21
C PHE A 18 -31.85 -33.78 -19.05
N PHE A 19 -32.33 -34.05 -17.85
CA PHE A 19 -31.93 -33.24 -16.70
C PHE A 19 -30.44 -33.39 -16.34
N ARG A 20 -29.89 -34.60 -16.43
CA ARG A 20 -28.44 -34.83 -16.22
C ARG A 20 -27.60 -34.12 -17.27
N ASN A 21 -27.98 -34.18 -18.54
CA ASN A 21 -27.27 -33.46 -19.59
C ASN A 21 -27.33 -31.96 -19.40
N LYS A 22 -28.48 -31.41 -18.99
CA LYS A 22 -28.62 -29.98 -18.69
C LYS A 22 -27.78 -29.54 -17.51
N GLU A 23 -27.73 -30.36 -16.46
CA GLU A 23 -26.88 -30.09 -15.28
C GLU A 23 -25.39 -30.11 -15.67
N GLN A 24 -24.98 -31.03 -16.53
CA GLN A 24 -23.60 -31.14 -16.99
C GLN A 24 -23.21 -29.98 -17.91
N LEU A 25 -24.12 -29.51 -18.77
CA LEU A 25 -23.89 -28.29 -19.55
C LEU A 25 -23.70 -27.05 -18.67
N LEU A 26 -24.54 -26.88 -17.66
CA LEU A 26 -24.42 -25.76 -16.71
C LEU A 26 -23.10 -25.82 -15.93
N LYS A 27 -22.67 -27.00 -15.49
CA LYS A 27 -21.37 -27.17 -14.83
C LYS A 27 -20.20 -26.79 -15.74
N ASN A 28 -20.25 -27.26 -17.00
CA ASN A 28 -19.21 -26.95 -17.99
C ASN A 28 -19.16 -25.44 -18.31
N GLU A 29 -20.31 -24.76 -18.37
CA GLU A 29 -20.38 -23.32 -18.60
C GLU A 29 -19.73 -22.55 -17.43
N VAL A 30 -20.03 -22.93 -16.18
CA VAL A 30 -19.44 -22.32 -14.97
C VAL A 30 -17.92 -22.55 -14.94
N GLU A 31 -17.46 -23.77 -15.22
CA GLU A 31 -16.03 -24.09 -15.24
C GLU A 31 -15.29 -23.30 -16.33
N LEU A 32 -15.92 -23.13 -17.49
CA LEU A 32 -15.36 -22.35 -18.61
C LEU A 32 -15.26 -20.86 -18.27
N GLU A 33 -16.22 -20.34 -17.52
CA GLU A 33 -16.20 -18.95 -17.04
C GLU A 33 -15.13 -18.73 -15.94
N GLU A 34 -14.97 -19.69 -15.04
CA GLU A 34 -13.88 -19.67 -14.05
C GLU A 34 -12.49 -19.69 -14.70
N ILE A 35 -12.29 -20.55 -15.70
CA ILE A 35 -11.04 -20.62 -16.47
C ILE A 35 -10.77 -19.30 -17.21
N LYS A 36 -11.79 -18.69 -17.82
CA LYS A 36 -11.65 -17.39 -18.49
C LYS A 36 -11.26 -16.28 -17.52
N LEU A 37 -11.91 -16.22 -16.36
CA LEU A 37 -11.59 -15.24 -15.30
C LEU A 37 -10.18 -15.44 -14.75
N SER A 38 -9.77 -16.69 -14.54
CA SER A 38 -8.41 -17.03 -14.10
C SER A 38 -7.36 -16.61 -15.13
N ASN A 39 -7.57 -16.93 -16.41
CA ASN A 39 -6.65 -16.54 -17.48
C ASN A 39 -6.55 -15.02 -17.62
N GLN A 40 -7.66 -14.29 -17.49
CA GLN A 40 -7.65 -12.83 -17.56
C GLN A 40 -6.91 -12.22 -16.36
N SER A 41 -7.00 -12.82 -15.18
CA SER A 41 -6.23 -12.43 -14.00
C SER A 41 -4.72 -12.62 -14.22
N HIS A 42 -4.33 -13.75 -14.79
CA HIS A 42 -2.91 -14.03 -15.09
C HIS A 42 -2.34 -13.10 -16.16
N LEU A 43 -3.10 -12.74 -17.18
CA LEU A 43 -2.69 -11.77 -18.19
C LEU A 43 -2.47 -10.38 -17.57
N ASN A 44 -3.40 -9.93 -16.72
CA ASN A 44 -3.27 -8.67 -16.02
C ASN A 44 -2.07 -8.66 -15.06
N GLU A 45 -1.77 -9.76 -14.38
CA GLU A 45 -0.58 -9.92 -13.53
C GLU A 45 0.71 -9.85 -14.36
N ALA A 46 0.73 -10.46 -15.54
CA ALA A 46 1.89 -10.41 -16.43
C ALA A 46 2.14 -8.99 -16.99
N GLU A 47 1.10 -8.29 -17.46
CA GLU A 47 1.20 -6.90 -17.89
C GLU A 47 1.70 -5.99 -16.77
N TYR A 48 1.14 -6.13 -15.56
CA TYR A 48 1.57 -5.38 -14.39
C TYR A 48 3.03 -5.64 -14.01
N SER A 49 3.48 -6.89 -14.16
CA SER A 49 4.88 -7.26 -13.91
C SER A 49 5.83 -6.61 -14.92
N ILE A 50 5.45 -6.51 -16.20
CA ILE A 50 6.24 -5.83 -17.25
C ILE A 50 6.34 -4.33 -16.96
N ASP A 51 5.25 -3.69 -16.56
CA ASP A 51 5.22 -2.27 -16.21
C ASP A 51 6.12 -1.97 -14.99
N ILE A 52 6.11 -2.84 -13.99
CA ILE A 52 7.01 -2.73 -12.83
C ILE A 52 8.48 -2.84 -13.26
N MET A 53 8.84 -3.84 -14.07
CA MET A 53 10.22 -4.00 -14.56
C MET A 53 10.69 -2.76 -15.33
N LYS A 54 9.82 -2.14 -16.13
CA LYS A 54 10.13 -0.91 -16.85
C LYS A 54 10.37 0.26 -15.90
N ILE A 55 9.52 0.42 -14.89
CA ILE A 55 9.67 1.45 -13.86
C ILE A 55 10.97 1.24 -13.07
N GLU A 56 11.26 0.00 -12.66
CA GLU A 56 12.50 -0.33 -11.95
C GLU A 56 13.76 0.00 -12.80
N HIS A 57 13.71 -0.32 -14.10
CA HIS A 57 14.79 0.01 -15.03
C HIS A 57 14.98 1.54 -15.15
N ASP A 58 13.90 2.29 -15.29
CA ASP A 58 13.95 3.74 -15.43
C ASP A 58 14.46 4.41 -14.13
N ILE A 59 14.00 3.96 -12.96
CA ILE A 59 14.52 4.41 -11.67
C ILE A 59 16.02 4.12 -11.55
N LYS A 60 16.47 2.93 -11.95
CA LYS A 60 17.90 2.57 -11.92
C LYS A 60 18.74 3.50 -12.79
N ASN A 61 18.26 3.85 -13.98
CA ASN A 61 18.95 4.78 -14.88
C ASN A 61 19.02 6.19 -14.28
N HIS A 62 17.94 6.68 -13.65
CA HIS A 62 17.94 7.95 -12.93
C HIS A 62 18.94 7.94 -11.77
N MET A 63 19.01 6.84 -11.00
CA MET A 63 19.97 6.71 -9.90
C MET A 63 21.43 6.68 -10.38
N ILE A 64 21.71 6.02 -11.50
CA ILE A 64 23.05 6.00 -12.12
C ILE A 64 23.45 7.42 -12.54
N SER A 65 22.56 8.15 -13.20
CA SER A 65 22.81 9.53 -13.63
C SER A 65 23.08 10.46 -12.43
N LEU A 66 22.28 10.37 -11.40
CA LEU A 66 22.47 11.14 -10.17
C LEU A 66 23.79 10.82 -9.48
N LYS A 67 24.11 9.53 -9.37
CA LYS A 67 25.39 9.09 -8.79
C LYS A 67 26.57 9.68 -9.55
N TYR A 68 26.55 9.61 -10.88
CA TYR A 68 27.60 10.18 -11.72
C TYR A 68 27.78 11.68 -11.50
N LEU A 69 26.68 12.46 -11.44
CA LEU A 69 26.73 13.90 -11.20
C LEU A 69 27.32 14.22 -9.82
N LEU A 70 26.97 13.46 -8.79
CA LEU A 70 27.48 13.65 -7.43
C LEU A 70 28.96 13.25 -7.29
N GLU A 71 29.40 12.18 -7.97
CA GLU A 71 30.81 11.75 -7.97
C GLU A 71 31.72 12.72 -8.71
N ASN A 72 31.20 13.57 -9.59
CA ASN A 72 31.93 14.61 -10.31
C ASN A 72 31.72 16.02 -9.73
N ASP A 73 31.33 16.14 -8.45
CA ASP A 73 31.08 17.40 -7.75
C ASP A 73 30.06 18.34 -8.43
N SER A 74 29.26 17.81 -9.36
CA SER A 74 28.20 18.54 -10.09
C SER A 74 26.91 18.61 -9.28
N THR A 75 26.96 19.02 -8.00
CA THR A 75 25.83 19.01 -7.08
C THR A 75 24.65 19.85 -7.59
N ASN A 76 24.92 21.01 -8.20
CA ASN A 76 23.86 21.87 -8.75
C ASN A 76 23.13 21.22 -9.93
N GLU A 77 23.86 20.53 -10.82
CA GLU A 77 23.28 19.79 -11.94
C GLU A 77 22.46 18.58 -11.45
N ALA A 78 22.89 17.91 -10.36
CA ALA A 78 22.14 16.85 -9.72
C ALA A 78 20.81 17.36 -9.13
N ILE A 79 20.82 18.53 -8.49
CA ILE A 79 19.62 19.19 -7.97
C ILE A 79 18.68 19.55 -9.12
N ASP A 80 19.16 20.19 -10.18
CA ASP A 80 18.39 20.53 -11.36
C ASP A 80 17.76 19.28 -12.02
N TYR A 81 18.50 18.18 -12.05
CA TYR A 81 18.03 16.92 -12.60
C TYR A 81 16.89 16.33 -11.77
N ILE A 82 17.00 16.37 -10.44
CA ILE A 82 15.93 15.94 -9.52
C ILE A 82 14.69 16.81 -9.71
N GLU A 83 14.84 18.15 -9.75
CA GLU A 83 13.72 19.09 -9.93
C GLU A 83 12.98 18.87 -11.26
N LYS A 84 13.68 18.53 -12.33
CA LYS A 84 13.07 18.17 -13.63
C LYS A 84 12.25 16.87 -13.56
N ILE A 85 12.71 15.88 -12.79
CA ILE A 85 11.99 14.61 -12.61
C ILE A 85 10.73 14.82 -11.76
N GLU A 86 10.83 15.62 -10.69
CA GLU A 86 9.76 15.79 -9.72
C GLU A 86 8.68 16.79 -10.12
N LYS A 87 8.91 17.71 -11.06
CA LYS A 87 8.00 18.82 -11.42
C LYS A 87 7.45 19.58 -10.20
N ILE A 88 8.30 19.92 -9.23
CA ILE A 88 7.87 20.48 -7.96
C ILE A 88 7.79 22.02 -8.03
N GLU A 89 6.58 22.57 -7.99
CA GLU A 89 6.33 23.95 -7.57
C GLU A 89 6.34 24.02 -6.04
N THR A 90 7.30 24.73 -5.44
CA THR A 90 7.50 24.69 -3.98
C THR A 90 7.39 26.06 -3.32
N THR A 91 6.37 26.23 -2.48
CA THR A 91 6.49 26.98 -1.23
C THR A 91 6.86 25.94 -0.14
N LYS A 92 8.11 25.95 0.30
CA LYS A 92 8.65 24.88 1.15
C LYS A 92 8.31 25.11 2.63
N ILE A 93 7.47 24.27 3.21
CA ILE A 93 7.47 24.05 4.66
C ILE A 93 8.76 23.27 4.97
N ASN A 94 9.57 23.76 5.93
CA ASN A 94 10.86 23.15 6.27
C ASN A 94 10.86 22.65 7.72
N ILE A 95 10.64 21.33 7.89
CA ILE A 95 10.81 20.66 9.17
C ILE A 95 12.28 20.29 9.32
N GLN A 96 12.87 20.69 10.45
CA GLN A 96 14.25 20.37 10.79
C GLN A 96 14.31 19.50 12.04
N THR A 97 14.89 18.32 11.90
CA THR A 97 15.25 17.41 12.99
C THR A 97 16.75 17.10 12.92
N SER A 98 17.27 16.34 13.86
CA SER A 98 18.65 15.86 13.82
C SER A 98 18.93 14.80 12.73
N ASN A 99 17.91 14.31 12.03
CA ASN A 99 18.05 13.28 11.01
C ASN A 99 17.61 13.78 9.62
N ASN A 100 18.56 13.90 8.71
CA ASN A 100 18.32 14.43 7.35
C ASN A 100 17.36 13.58 6.52
N ILE A 101 17.30 12.27 6.73
CA ILE A 101 16.37 11.39 6.01
C ILE A 101 14.93 11.64 6.48
N VAL A 102 14.73 11.77 7.80
CA VAL A 102 13.43 12.16 8.37
C VAL A 102 12.99 13.51 7.81
N ASN A 103 13.91 14.50 7.77
CA ASN A 103 13.63 15.82 7.22
C ASN A 103 13.20 15.75 5.75
N ALA A 104 13.95 15.00 4.94
CA ALA A 104 13.65 14.84 3.52
C ALA A 104 12.26 14.22 3.29
N ILE A 105 11.94 13.14 4.00
CA ILE A 105 10.66 12.43 3.86
C ILE A 105 9.50 13.33 4.30
N LEU A 106 9.59 13.92 5.51
CA LEU A 106 8.52 14.76 6.04
C LEU A 106 8.27 15.98 5.15
N ASN A 107 9.34 16.68 4.76
CA ASN A 107 9.22 17.87 3.92
C ASN A 107 8.65 17.53 2.54
N SER A 108 9.07 16.43 1.92
CA SER A 108 8.52 15.98 0.64
C SER A 108 7.03 15.69 0.76
N LYS A 109 6.60 14.89 1.75
CA LYS A 109 5.18 14.52 1.94
C LYS A 109 4.30 15.71 2.26
N ILE A 110 4.74 16.63 3.13
CA ILE A 110 4.00 17.82 3.53
C ILE A 110 3.86 18.79 2.34
N ASN A 111 4.96 19.06 1.63
CA ASN A 111 4.94 19.98 0.51
C ASN A 111 4.09 19.49 -0.68
N SER A 112 4.03 18.18 -0.89
CA SER A 112 3.19 17.58 -1.94
C SER A 112 1.69 17.50 -1.58
N ASN A 113 1.30 17.75 -0.31
CA ASN A 113 -0.08 17.59 0.17
C ASN A 113 -0.58 18.80 0.95
N LYS A 114 -0.52 19.99 0.34
CA LYS A 114 -0.84 21.30 0.97
C LYS A 114 -2.28 21.43 1.49
N ASN A 115 -3.18 20.57 1.07
CA ASN A 115 -4.58 20.53 1.50
C ASN A 115 -4.81 19.71 2.78
N ILE A 116 -3.74 19.19 3.39
CA ILE A 116 -3.77 18.42 4.63
C ILE A 116 -3.04 19.21 5.71
N ASP A 117 -3.64 19.32 6.90
CA ASP A 117 -3.01 19.92 8.09
C ASP A 117 -2.07 18.91 8.75
N PHE A 118 -0.76 19.06 8.51
CA PHE A 118 0.26 18.23 9.13
C PHE A 118 0.72 18.81 10.48
N ARG A 119 0.50 18.05 11.55
CA ARG A 119 0.91 18.39 12.91
C ARG A 119 2.08 17.51 13.31
N VAL A 120 3.30 18.06 13.22
CA VAL A 120 4.53 17.29 13.45
C VAL A 120 5.14 17.67 14.79
N SER A 121 5.36 16.67 15.63
CA SER A 121 6.06 16.79 16.92
C SER A 121 7.28 15.87 16.93
N THR A 122 8.47 16.43 17.11
CA THR A 122 9.72 15.67 17.08
C THR A 122 10.53 15.93 18.34
N ASN A 123 10.93 14.84 19.01
CA ASN A 123 11.89 14.85 20.11
C ASN A 123 12.91 13.73 19.85
N ILE A 124 13.75 13.97 18.82
CA ILE A 124 14.80 13.05 18.37
C ILE A 124 16.14 13.80 18.36
N GLN A 125 17.16 13.25 19.01
CA GLN A 125 18.51 13.84 19.13
C GLN A 125 19.58 13.05 18.35
N GLY A 126 19.32 11.79 18.03
CA GLY A 126 20.28 10.91 17.37
C GLY A 126 19.61 9.68 16.80
N PHE A 127 18.64 9.89 15.91
CA PHE A 127 17.90 8.81 15.27
C PHE A 127 18.86 7.98 14.39
N THR A 128 19.36 6.86 14.92
CA THR A 128 20.41 6.04 14.30
C THR A 128 19.89 4.91 13.41
N LEU A 129 18.58 4.87 13.12
CA LEU A 129 18.01 3.87 12.25
C LEU A 129 18.55 3.97 10.82
N ASN A 130 18.74 2.81 10.18
CA ASN A 130 19.18 2.74 8.79
C ASN A 130 18.25 3.56 7.88
N ALA A 131 18.85 4.40 7.03
CA ALA A 131 18.15 5.29 6.10
C ALA A 131 17.14 4.56 5.21
N HIS A 132 17.50 3.36 4.73
CA HIS A 132 16.62 2.53 3.89
C HIS A 132 15.35 2.11 4.65
N TYR A 133 15.50 1.60 5.87
CA TYR A 133 14.35 1.22 6.69
C TYR A 133 13.48 2.43 7.07
N LEU A 134 14.09 3.55 7.44
CA LEU A 134 13.35 4.79 7.71
C LEU A 134 12.50 5.23 6.52
N THR A 135 13.08 5.19 5.32
CA THR A 135 12.37 5.57 4.09
C THR A 135 11.14 4.71 3.87
N ILE A 136 11.26 3.40 4.03
CA ILE A 136 10.14 2.47 3.84
C ILE A 136 9.10 2.64 4.94
N LEU A 137 9.52 2.70 6.21
CA LEU A 137 8.61 2.78 7.34
C LEU A 137 7.81 4.10 7.33
N LEU A 138 8.50 5.26 7.31
CA LEU A 138 7.85 6.57 7.29
C LEU A 138 7.05 6.79 6.01
N GLY A 139 7.60 6.42 4.85
CA GLY A 139 6.93 6.55 3.57
C GLY A 139 5.58 5.82 3.60
N ASN A 140 5.57 4.54 3.92
CA ASN A 140 4.34 3.72 3.90
C ASN A 140 3.30 4.16 4.94
N ILE A 141 3.71 4.50 6.18
CA ILE A 141 2.73 4.90 7.20
C ILE A 141 2.13 6.28 6.92
N ILE A 142 2.93 7.24 6.40
CA ILE A 142 2.43 8.56 6.02
C ILE A 142 1.55 8.48 4.77
N ASP A 143 1.92 7.68 3.76
CA ASP A 143 1.10 7.49 2.55
C ASP A 143 -0.26 6.84 2.88
N ASN A 144 -0.29 5.89 3.81
CA ASN A 144 -1.55 5.33 4.29
C ASN A 144 -2.43 6.40 4.97
N ALA A 145 -1.83 7.27 5.79
CA ALA A 145 -2.56 8.35 6.43
C ALA A 145 -3.09 9.37 5.40
N ILE A 146 -2.25 9.79 4.43
CA ILE A 146 -2.64 10.68 3.32
C ILE A 146 -3.81 10.09 2.53
N GLU A 147 -3.74 8.80 2.21
CA GLU A 147 -4.83 8.12 1.50
C GLU A 147 -6.14 8.12 2.30
N ALA A 148 -6.07 7.85 3.60
CA ALA A 148 -7.24 7.83 4.46
C ALA A 148 -7.92 9.22 4.51
N VAL A 149 -7.15 10.27 4.79
CA VAL A 149 -7.68 11.63 4.91
C VAL A 149 -8.09 12.24 3.57
N SER A 150 -7.53 11.79 2.45
CA SER A 150 -7.89 12.33 1.12
C SER A 150 -9.36 12.14 0.78
N LYS A 151 -10.01 11.12 1.33
CA LYS A 151 -11.43 10.79 1.16
C LYS A 151 -12.37 11.65 2.01
N LEU A 152 -11.85 12.36 2.99
CA LEU A 152 -12.62 13.15 3.94
C LEU A 152 -12.90 14.57 3.44
N PRO A 153 -13.91 15.29 4.00
CA PRO A 153 -14.09 16.71 3.78
C PRO A 153 -12.87 17.54 4.18
N SER A 154 -12.62 18.65 3.50
CA SER A 154 -11.40 19.45 3.69
C SER A 154 -11.17 19.94 5.12
N LYS A 155 -12.23 20.18 5.90
CA LYS A 155 -12.12 20.62 7.31
C LYS A 155 -11.63 19.53 8.28
N GLU A 156 -11.68 18.27 7.88
CA GLU A 156 -11.33 17.12 8.70
C GLU A 156 -9.98 16.51 8.32
N LYS A 157 -9.28 17.09 7.32
CA LYS A 157 -8.01 16.56 6.81
C LYS A 157 -6.85 17.01 7.67
N PHE A 158 -6.46 16.18 8.62
CA PHE A 158 -5.20 16.38 9.35
C PHE A 158 -4.46 15.05 9.54
N ILE A 159 -3.14 15.15 9.71
CA ILE A 159 -2.27 14.02 10.04
C ILE A 159 -1.33 14.48 11.15
N GLU A 160 -1.35 13.78 12.27
CA GLU A 160 -0.45 14.02 13.37
C GLU A 160 0.67 13.00 13.36
N ILE A 161 1.93 13.49 13.33
CA ILE A 161 3.14 12.67 13.31
C ILE A 161 3.95 13.00 14.56
N ARG A 162 4.20 11.98 15.39
CA ARG A 162 5.02 12.11 16.60
C ARG A 162 6.23 11.20 16.49
N LEU A 163 7.41 11.79 16.56
CA LEU A 163 8.69 11.09 16.60
C LEU A 163 9.36 11.35 17.93
N SER A 164 9.69 10.32 18.66
CA SER A 164 10.40 10.45 19.94
C SER A 164 11.41 9.33 20.11
N GLU A 165 12.44 9.58 20.89
CA GLU A 165 13.45 8.60 21.24
C GLU A 165 13.85 8.68 22.71
N ASN A 166 14.35 7.56 23.20
CA ASN A 166 15.09 7.46 24.44
C ASN A 166 16.40 6.69 24.22
N SER A 167 17.09 6.30 25.28
CA SER A 167 18.37 5.57 25.18
C SER A 167 18.28 4.21 24.49
N GLN A 168 17.11 3.56 24.47
CA GLN A 168 16.94 2.18 24.01
C GLN A 168 16.06 2.06 22.79
N TYR A 169 15.11 2.98 22.57
CA TYR A 169 14.05 2.85 21.56
C TYR A 169 13.78 4.16 20.84
N CYS A 170 13.40 4.01 19.58
CA CYS A 170 12.78 5.05 18.79
C CYS A 170 11.28 4.74 18.65
N LYS A 171 10.41 5.72 18.88
CA LYS A 171 8.97 5.59 18.72
C LYS A 171 8.49 6.49 17.58
N ILE A 172 7.76 5.92 16.64
CA ILE A 172 7.10 6.62 15.54
C ILE A 172 5.61 6.41 15.73
N THR A 173 4.84 7.49 15.78
CA THR A 173 3.37 7.41 15.86
C THR A 173 2.77 8.31 14.79
N VAL A 174 1.82 7.78 14.02
CA VAL A 174 1.03 8.53 13.05
C VAL A 174 -0.44 8.34 13.36
N ILE A 175 -1.16 9.46 13.48
CA ILE A 175 -2.57 9.51 13.81
C ILE A 175 -3.29 10.30 12.72
N ASN A 176 -4.39 9.77 12.23
CA ASN A 176 -5.22 10.45 11.24
C ASN A 176 -6.70 10.10 11.38
N PRO A 177 -7.61 10.99 11.02
CA PRO A 177 -9.01 10.64 10.84
C PRO A 177 -9.20 9.76 9.62
N PHE A 178 -10.29 8.97 9.62
CA PHE A 178 -10.67 8.12 8.50
C PHE A 178 -12.21 7.99 8.42
N ASP A 179 -12.71 7.40 7.34
CA ASP A 179 -14.14 7.25 7.04
C ASP A 179 -14.88 6.16 7.85
N GLY A 180 -14.24 5.58 8.88
CA GLY A 180 -14.78 4.52 9.71
C GLY A 180 -14.79 3.13 9.06
N VAL A 181 -14.38 3.00 7.79
CA VAL A 181 -14.45 1.74 7.05
C VAL A 181 -13.08 1.04 7.05
N ILE A 182 -12.97 -0.02 7.85
CA ILE A 182 -11.77 -0.89 7.88
C ILE A 182 -12.17 -2.30 7.46
N LYS A 183 -11.46 -2.86 6.49
CA LYS A 183 -11.63 -4.25 6.08
C LYS A 183 -10.58 -5.12 6.77
N ILE A 184 -11.00 -5.90 7.76
CA ILE A 184 -10.14 -6.86 8.46
C ILE A 184 -10.51 -8.26 7.99
N THR A 185 -9.56 -9.00 7.45
CA THR A 185 -9.74 -10.41 7.09
C THR A 185 -8.59 -11.22 7.69
N LYS A 186 -8.89 -12.26 8.47
CA LYS A 186 -7.91 -13.10 9.17
C LYS A 186 -6.90 -12.28 10.01
N GLY A 187 -7.37 -11.26 10.74
CA GLY A 187 -6.53 -10.40 11.59
C GLY A 187 -5.59 -9.45 10.85
N ARG A 188 -5.77 -9.26 9.54
CA ARG A 188 -4.99 -8.32 8.71
C ARG A 188 -5.87 -7.19 8.21
N ILE A 189 -5.35 -5.97 8.25
CA ILE A 189 -6.00 -4.81 7.64
C ILE A 189 -5.74 -4.85 6.14
N TYR A 190 -6.82 -4.74 5.36
CA TYR A 190 -6.75 -4.63 3.91
C TYR A 190 -7.11 -3.22 3.48
N SER A 191 -6.31 -2.65 2.57
CA SER A 191 -6.69 -1.43 1.87
C SER A 191 -7.96 -1.67 1.03
N LEU A 192 -8.89 -0.71 1.04
CA LEU A 192 -10.10 -0.75 0.21
C LEU A 192 -9.80 -0.45 -1.28
N LYS A 193 -8.56 -0.16 -1.64
CA LYS A 193 -8.13 0.05 -3.02
C LYS A 193 -8.15 -1.25 -3.81
N ARG A 194 -9.06 -1.30 -4.82
CA ARG A 194 -9.20 -2.35 -5.85
C ARG A 194 -9.33 -3.78 -5.29
N LYS A 195 -10.19 -4.57 -5.90
CA LYS A 195 -10.43 -5.99 -5.56
C LYS A 195 -9.15 -6.85 -5.44
N ASN A 196 -7.98 -6.37 -5.88
CA ASN A 196 -6.70 -7.10 -5.93
C ASN A 196 -5.48 -6.39 -5.32
N SER A 197 -5.56 -5.14 -4.81
CA SER A 197 -4.41 -4.54 -4.13
C SER A 197 -4.41 -4.99 -2.67
N ARG A 198 -3.62 -6.02 -2.38
CA ARG A 198 -3.22 -6.38 -1.02
C ARG A 198 -2.62 -5.13 -0.37
N GLY A 199 -2.98 -4.84 0.88
CA GLY A 199 -2.39 -3.77 1.67
C GLY A 199 -0.90 -4.03 1.96
N LEU A 200 -0.07 -3.98 0.91
CA LEU A 200 1.34 -4.33 0.96
C LEU A 200 2.14 -3.36 1.84
N GLY A 201 1.73 -2.07 1.89
CA GLY A 201 2.44 -1.05 2.65
C GLY A 201 2.50 -1.34 4.15
N LEU A 202 1.37 -1.60 4.80
CA LEU A 202 1.35 -1.94 6.23
C LEU A 202 1.97 -3.31 6.52
N LEU A 203 1.88 -4.26 5.59
CA LEU A 203 2.54 -5.55 5.71
C LEU A 203 4.08 -5.37 5.67
N SER A 204 4.58 -4.54 4.76
CA SER A 204 6.01 -4.21 4.69
C SER A 204 6.49 -3.51 5.96
N VAL A 205 5.71 -2.55 6.49
CA VAL A 205 6.00 -1.88 7.76
C VAL A 205 6.09 -2.89 8.90
N LYS A 206 5.11 -3.80 9.00
CA LYS A 206 5.10 -4.83 10.02
C LYS A 206 6.31 -5.75 9.91
N ASN A 207 6.60 -6.28 8.72
CA ASN A 207 7.71 -7.21 8.50
C ASN A 207 9.06 -6.57 8.85
N ILE A 208 9.31 -5.34 8.38
CA ILE A 208 10.54 -4.60 8.71
C ILE A 208 10.63 -4.33 10.21
N THR A 209 9.52 -3.93 10.85
CA THR A 209 9.50 -3.70 12.29
C THR A 209 9.83 -4.97 13.08
N ASP A 210 9.26 -6.11 12.68
CA ASP A 210 9.53 -7.41 13.29
C ASP A 210 11.00 -7.85 13.06
N GLU A 211 11.54 -7.65 11.85
CA GLU A 211 12.94 -7.93 11.49
C GLU A 211 13.92 -7.15 12.37
N MET A 212 13.58 -5.89 12.67
CA MET A 212 14.37 -5.03 13.56
C MET A 212 14.19 -5.35 15.05
N GLY A 213 13.41 -6.38 15.42
CA GLY A 213 13.08 -6.69 16.82
C GLY A 213 12.18 -5.66 17.48
N GLY A 214 11.51 -4.84 16.71
CA GLY A 214 10.59 -3.81 17.16
C GLY A 214 9.18 -4.31 17.44
N LYS A 215 8.26 -3.37 17.70
CA LYS A 215 6.84 -3.65 17.91
C LYS A 215 5.99 -2.75 17.04
N PHE A 216 5.19 -3.36 16.18
CA PHE A 216 4.15 -2.71 15.39
C PHE A 216 2.81 -2.84 16.10
N LYS A 217 2.13 -1.70 16.33
CA LYS A 217 0.78 -1.65 16.86
C LYS A 217 -0.08 -0.70 16.03
N TYR A 218 -1.35 -1.00 15.93
CA TYR A 218 -2.36 -0.08 15.44
C TYR A 218 -3.58 -0.11 16.36
N SER A 219 -4.27 1.01 16.45
CA SER A 219 -5.55 1.14 17.10
C SER A 219 -6.47 2.03 16.28
N TYR A 220 -7.76 1.87 16.45
CA TYR A 220 -8.76 2.70 15.81
C TYR A 220 -10.02 2.79 16.67
N ASN A 221 -10.71 3.90 16.54
CA ASN A 221 -12.05 4.12 17.01
C ASN A 221 -12.92 4.58 15.83
N ASP A 222 -14.14 5.04 16.04
CA ASP A 222 -15.09 5.39 14.98
C ASP A 222 -14.57 6.39 13.94
N ASN A 223 -13.65 7.29 14.32
CA ASN A 223 -13.20 8.38 13.46
C ASN A 223 -11.68 8.52 13.36
N MET A 224 -10.89 7.83 14.20
CA MET A 224 -9.44 8.01 14.28
C MET A 224 -8.71 6.69 14.11
N PHE A 225 -7.64 6.70 13.33
CA PHE A 225 -6.72 5.58 13.15
C PHE A 225 -5.32 5.97 13.63
N GLU A 226 -4.70 5.12 14.42
CA GLU A 226 -3.35 5.30 14.96
C GLU A 226 -2.47 4.12 14.58
N ILE A 227 -1.26 4.41 14.09
CA ILE A 227 -0.16 3.45 13.95
C ILE A 227 0.96 3.87 14.88
N SER A 228 1.52 2.91 15.62
CA SER A 228 2.65 3.12 16.51
C SER A 228 3.71 2.05 16.28
N LEU A 229 4.93 2.50 15.98
CA LEU A 229 6.13 1.66 15.87
C LEU A 229 7.03 1.95 17.07
N LEU A 230 7.55 0.90 17.68
CA LEU A 230 8.60 0.97 18.68
C LEU A 230 9.78 0.16 18.16
N LEU A 231 10.89 0.83 17.87
CA LEU A 231 12.06 0.26 17.21
C LEU A 231 13.26 0.32 18.17
N PRO A 232 14.01 -0.76 18.41
CA PRO A 232 15.24 -0.71 19.17
C PRO A 232 16.28 0.12 18.43
N LYS A 233 17.16 0.75 19.21
CA LYS A 233 18.33 1.51 18.69
C LYS A 233 19.49 0.62 18.37
#